data_160166fc3882c0487051a4bf972be4d3
#
_entry.id   160166fc3882c0487051a4bf972be4d3
#
_cell.length_a   1.000
_cell.length_b   1.000
_cell.length_c   1.000
_cell.angle_alpha   90.00
_cell.angle_beta   90.00
_cell.angle_gamma   90.00
#
_symmetry.space_group_name_H-M   'P 1'
#
loop_
_entity.id
_entity.type
_entity.pdbx_description
1 polymer ?
#
loop_
_entity_poly.entity_id
_entity_poly.type
_entity_poly.pdbx_seq_one_letter_code
_entity_poly.pdbx_strand_id
1 'polypeptide(L)'
;MMKNVFSLMVMVTLFCLPAYAQKDENKRITNAGTVMTEILNIPDDIPEDLLDKAECVIVLPSVKKFAIGFGGSYGRGVMTCRSGKEFNGPWGAPSMMALEGGSFGLQLGGQATDFVLLVMNPRGAASILSSQVKLGGDVTAAAGPKGRSAAASTDVTMRAEILSYSRARGLFAGISLEGSTLRPDNDGNERLYGKGTTAKDIVINGKVRPPASADSLLATLNKKSPKNKSDK
;
A
#
# COMPACT_ATOMS: atom_id res chain seq x y z
N MET A 1 25.18 -31.98 34.01
CA MET A 1 24.50 -32.21 32.71
C MET A 1 23.30 -31.31 32.45
N MET A 2 22.51 -30.87 33.44
CA MET A 2 21.30 -30.03 33.23
C MET A 2 21.58 -28.58 32.79
N LYS A 3 22.71 -27.96 33.18
CA LYS A 3 23.03 -26.56 32.77
C LYS A 3 23.27 -26.41 31.27
N ASN A 4 23.80 -27.39 30.58
CA ASN A 4 24.08 -27.31 29.14
C ASN A 4 22.86 -27.54 28.29
N VAL A 5 21.84 -28.27 28.78
CA VAL A 5 20.56 -28.47 28.05
C VAL A 5 19.72 -27.20 28.04
N PHE A 6 19.74 -26.46 29.16
CA PHE A 6 19.00 -25.19 29.22
C PHE A 6 19.61 -24.10 28.31
N SER A 7 20.96 -24.07 28.23
CA SER A 7 21.67 -23.13 27.31
C SER A 7 21.42 -23.46 25.84
N LEU A 8 21.31 -24.74 25.48
CA LEU A 8 21.02 -25.18 24.13
C LEU A 8 19.55 -24.85 23.70
N MET A 9 18.61 -24.98 24.65
CA MET A 9 17.19 -24.69 24.40
C MET A 9 16.90 -23.20 24.21
N VAL A 10 17.62 -22.33 24.95
CA VAL A 10 17.55 -20.87 24.79
C VAL A 10 18.18 -20.43 23.46
N MET A 11 19.23 -21.10 22.99
CA MET A 11 19.89 -20.76 21.72
C MET A 11 19.07 -21.15 20.50
N VAL A 12 18.25 -22.21 20.56
CA VAL A 12 17.37 -22.65 19.46
C VAL A 12 16.14 -21.71 19.29
N THR A 13 15.66 -21.13 20.38
CA THR A 13 14.50 -20.20 20.30
C THR A 13 14.85 -18.83 19.70
N LEU A 14 16.11 -18.40 19.78
CA LEU A 14 16.55 -17.10 19.23
C LEU A 14 16.67 -17.10 17.68
N PHE A 15 16.84 -18.27 17.05
CA PHE A 15 17.00 -18.38 15.59
C PHE A 15 15.68 -18.44 14.80
N CYS A 16 14.54 -18.69 15.45
CA CYS A 16 13.23 -18.79 14.76
C CYS A 16 12.47 -17.47 14.59
N LEU A 17 12.84 -16.40 15.31
CA LEU A 17 12.10 -15.14 15.29
C LEU A 17 12.07 -14.43 13.91
N PRO A 18 13.14 -14.36 13.12
CA PRO A 18 13.11 -13.68 11.82
C PRO A 18 12.23 -14.39 10.78
N ALA A 19 12.14 -15.73 10.82
CA ALA A 19 11.34 -16.49 9.85
C ALA A 19 9.84 -16.27 10.01
N TYR A 20 9.33 -16.12 11.23
CA TYR A 20 7.92 -15.81 11.48
C TYR A 20 7.55 -14.40 11.02
N ALA A 21 8.40 -13.42 11.28
CA ALA A 21 8.16 -12.03 10.89
C ALA A 21 8.15 -11.86 9.36
N GLN A 22 9.05 -12.51 8.63
CA GLN A 22 9.07 -12.50 7.18
C GLN A 22 7.83 -13.18 6.57
N LYS A 23 7.28 -14.22 7.23
CA LYS A 23 6.03 -14.88 6.81
C LYS A 23 4.84 -13.93 6.84
N ASP A 24 4.77 -13.05 7.83
CA ASP A 24 3.69 -12.06 7.95
C ASP A 24 3.77 -10.98 6.85
N GLU A 25 4.98 -10.54 6.48
CA GLU A 25 5.16 -9.58 5.39
C GLU A 25 4.78 -10.21 4.03
N ASN A 26 5.20 -11.44 3.76
CA ASN A 26 4.81 -12.17 2.55
C ASN A 26 3.29 -12.37 2.46
N LYS A 27 2.62 -12.74 3.57
CA LYS A 27 1.16 -12.85 3.62
C LYS A 27 0.46 -11.53 3.30
N ARG A 28 1.02 -10.41 3.77
CA ARG A 28 0.48 -9.07 3.50
C ARG A 28 0.58 -8.71 2.02
N ILE A 29 1.69 -9.03 1.37
CA ILE A 29 1.87 -8.85 -0.07
C ILE A 29 0.86 -9.71 -0.85
N THR A 30 0.72 -10.99 -0.50
CA THR A 30 -0.27 -11.89 -1.12
C THR A 30 -1.70 -11.34 -0.98
N ASN A 31 -2.07 -10.87 0.22
CA ASN A 31 -3.39 -10.27 0.45
C ASN A 31 -3.58 -9.00 -0.41
N ALA A 32 -2.55 -8.19 -0.58
CA ALA A 32 -2.60 -7.01 -1.46
C ALA A 32 -2.85 -7.41 -2.92
N GLY A 33 -2.21 -8.49 -3.39
CA GLY A 33 -2.47 -9.06 -4.70
C GLY A 33 -3.92 -9.54 -4.87
N THR A 34 -4.46 -10.22 -3.86
CA THR A 34 -5.87 -10.65 -3.85
C THR A 34 -6.82 -9.46 -3.92
N VAL A 35 -6.63 -8.44 -3.06
CA VAL A 35 -7.45 -7.22 -3.06
C VAL A 35 -7.41 -6.53 -4.42
N MET A 36 -6.22 -6.38 -5.01
CA MET A 36 -6.06 -5.72 -6.30
C MET A 36 -6.73 -6.50 -7.44
N THR A 37 -6.57 -7.83 -7.45
CA THR A 37 -7.22 -8.71 -8.44
C THR A 37 -8.73 -8.63 -8.34
N GLU A 38 -9.27 -8.65 -7.13
CA GLU A 38 -10.72 -8.59 -6.90
C GLU A 38 -11.30 -7.23 -7.31
N ILE A 39 -10.63 -6.12 -6.96
CA ILE A 39 -11.09 -4.77 -7.33
C ILE A 39 -11.07 -4.58 -8.86
N LEU A 40 -9.99 -4.97 -9.55
CA LEU A 40 -9.87 -4.79 -11.00
C LEU A 40 -10.69 -5.78 -11.85
N ASN A 41 -11.48 -6.64 -11.21
CA ASN A 41 -12.41 -7.56 -11.88
C ASN A 41 -13.90 -7.20 -11.67
N ILE A 42 -14.21 -6.15 -10.92
CA ILE A 42 -15.60 -5.66 -10.78
C ILE A 42 -15.95 -4.70 -11.94
N PRO A 43 -17.25 -4.63 -12.36
CA PRO A 43 -17.65 -3.80 -13.51
C PRO A 43 -17.38 -2.28 -13.36
N ASP A 44 -17.48 -1.77 -12.12
CA ASP A 44 -17.26 -0.36 -11.79
C ASP A 44 -15.96 -0.24 -10.97
N ASP A 45 -14.87 -0.75 -11.51
CA ASP A 45 -13.55 -0.74 -10.90
C ASP A 45 -12.82 0.62 -10.97
N ILE A 46 -11.54 0.61 -10.65
CA ILE A 46 -10.65 1.75 -10.86
C ILE A 46 -10.54 2.00 -12.37
N PRO A 47 -10.84 3.22 -12.87
CA PRO A 47 -10.69 3.54 -14.27
C PRO A 47 -9.30 3.21 -14.81
N GLU A 48 -9.24 2.50 -15.94
CA GLU A 48 -7.99 2.04 -16.53
C GLU A 48 -7.04 3.20 -16.88
N ASP A 49 -7.59 4.33 -17.36
CA ASP A 49 -6.83 5.53 -17.68
C ASP A 49 -6.16 6.15 -16.44
N LEU A 50 -6.78 6.09 -15.27
CA LEU A 50 -6.18 6.54 -14.01
C LEU A 50 -5.12 5.56 -13.50
N LEU A 51 -5.36 4.26 -13.63
CA LEU A 51 -4.35 3.25 -13.29
C LEU A 51 -3.13 3.34 -14.21
N ASP A 52 -3.35 3.63 -15.51
CA ASP A 52 -2.28 3.85 -16.48
C ASP A 52 -1.44 5.10 -16.19
N LYS A 53 -2.04 6.13 -15.62
CA LYS A 53 -1.36 7.37 -15.22
C LYS A 53 -0.72 7.29 -13.83
N ALA A 54 -1.02 6.27 -13.06
CA ALA A 54 -0.44 6.12 -11.72
C ALA A 54 1.05 5.74 -11.78
N GLU A 55 1.86 6.48 -11.04
CA GLU A 55 3.27 6.18 -10.81
C GLU A 55 3.44 5.01 -9.84
N CYS A 56 2.59 5.02 -8.78
CA CYS A 56 2.58 3.98 -7.77
C CYS A 56 1.14 3.60 -7.38
N VAL A 57 1.00 2.36 -6.91
CA VAL A 57 -0.21 1.85 -6.27
C VAL A 57 0.12 1.42 -4.85
N ILE A 58 -0.70 1.86 -3.89
CA ILE A 58 -0.62 1.44 -2.49
C ILE A 58 -1.86 0.62 -2.18
N VAL A 59 -1.67 -0.59 -1.68
CA VAL A 59 -2.76 -1.48 -1.27
C VAL A 59 -2.64 -1.78 0.21
N LEU A 60 -3.68 -1.47 0.96
CA LEU A 60 -3.77 -1.61 2.41
C LEU A 60 -4.92 -2.57 2.74
N PRO A 61 -4.66 -3.89 2.79
CA PRO A 61 -5.69 -4.86 3.12
C PRO A 61 -6.15 -4.76 4.56
N SER A 62 -7.46 -4.88 4.79
CA SER A 62 -8.06 -5.04 6.11
C SER A 62 -7.65 -3.99 7.14
N VAL A 63 -7.65 -2.73 6.74
CA VAL A 63 -7.44 -1.60 7.67
C VAL A 63 -8.53 -1.62 8.72
N LYS A 64 -8.12 -1.66 9.97
CA LYS A 64 -9.03 -1.72 11.12
C LYS A 64 -9.38 -0.32 11.60
N LYS A 65 -10.66 -0.07 11.83
CA LYS A 65 -11.16 1.14 12.46
C LYS A 65 -11.69 0.79 13.85
N PHE A 66 -11.28 1.56 14.83
CA PHE A 66 -11.73 1.44 16.21
C PHE A 66 -12.35 2.78 16.63
N ALA A 67 -13.53 2.77 17.20
CA ALA A 67 -14.14 3.97 17.75
C ALA A 67 -14.96 3.62 19.00
N ILE A 68 -14.54 4.17 20.16
CA ILE A 68 -15.30 4.24 21.40
C ILE A 68 -15.11 5.67 21.94
N GLY A 69 -15.93 6.61 21.44
CA GLY A 69 -15.80 8.04 21.77
C GLY A 69 -14.70 8.77 20.96
N PHE A 70 -13.46 8.30 21.04
CA PHE A 70 -12.36 8.66 20.14
C PHE A 70 -12.04 7.48 19.27
N GLY A 71 -11.86 7.68 17.97
CA GLY A 71 -11.59 6.62 17.02
C GLY A 71 -10.21 6.72 16.39
N GLY A 72 -9.65 5.60 16.04
CA GLY A 72 -8.43 5.48 15.25
C GLY A 72 -8.57 4.47 14.13
N SER A 73 -7.80 4.64 13.08
CA SER A 73 -7.61 3.63 12.04
C SER A 73 -6.15 3.26 11.96
N TYR A 74 -5.90 1.96 11.78
CA TYR A 74 -4.56 1.43 11.59
C TYR A 74 -4.59 0.32 10.55
N GLY A 75 -3.70 0.40 9.60
CA GLY A 75 -3.53 -0.62 8.58
C GLY A 75 -2.10 -0.70 8.08
N ARG A 76 -1.72 -1.88 7.64
CA ARG A 76 -0.45 -2.12 6.97
C ARG A 76 -0.71 -2.71 5.59
N GLY A 77 0.14 -2.36 4.65
CA GLY A 77 0.04 -2.84 3.28
C GLY A 77 1.33 -2.67 2.53
N VAL A 78 1.22 -2.48 1.24
CA VAL A 78 2.36 -2.38 0.34
C VAL A 78 2.18 -1.24 -0.65
N MET A 79 3.29 -0.65 -1.07
CA MET A 79 3.40 0.29 -2.18
C MET A 79 4.26 -0.34 -3.26
N THR A 80 3.76 -0.46 -4.46
CA THR A 80 4.54 -0.80 -5.64
C THR A 80 4.50 0.35 -6.63
N CYS A 81 5.63 0.65 -7.26
CA CYS A 81 5.72 1.70 -8.26
C CYS A 81 6.26 1.13 -9.57
N ARG A 82 6.05 1.86 -10.63
CA ARG A 82 6.73 1.58 -11.89
C ARG A 82 8.21 1.83 -11.71
N SER A 83 9.03 0.96 -12.27
CA SER A 83 10.48 1.01 -12.14
C SER A 83 11.11 2.12 -12.97
N GLY A 84 12.36 2.46 -12.59
CA GLY A 84 13.11 3.54 -13.24
C GLY A 84 12.85 4.91 -12.63
N LYS A 85 13.79 5.83 -12.80
CA LYS A 85 13.73 7.18 -12.22
C LYS A 85 12.51 7.99 -12.68
N GLU A 86 12.05 7.73 -13.90
CA GLU A 86 10.90 8.38 -14.53
C GLU A 86 9.63 7.52 -14.44
N PHE A 87 9.59 6.47 -13.64
CA PHE A 87 8.44 5.56 -13.52
C PHE A 87 7.93 5.01 -14.87
N ASN A 88 8.82 4.81 -15.85
CA ASN A 88 8.47 4.33 -17.20
C ASN A 88 8.58 2.82 -17.37
N GLY A 89 9.15 2.11 -16.39
CA GLY A 89 9.34 0.68 -16.43
C GLY A 89 8.13 -0.13 -15.96
N PRO A 90 8.25 -1.45 -15.90
CA PRO A 90 7.22 -2.31 -15.33
C PRO A 90 7.06 -2.08 -13.83
N TRP A 91 5.96 -2.59 -13.26
CA TRP A 91 5.72 -2.56 -11.82
C TRP A 91 6.80 -3.32 -11.06
N GLY A 92 7.39 -2.67 -10.04
CA GLY A 92 8.57 -3.13 -9.32
C GLY A 92 8.29 -3.78 -7.96
N ALA A 93 9.36 -4.06 -7.22
CA ALA A 93 9.28 -4.69 -5.91
C ALA A 93 8.44 -3.86 -4.93
N PRO A 94 7.52 -4.50 -4.14
CA PRO A 94 6.69 -3.80 -3.20
C PRO A 94 7.46 -3.39 -1.93
N SER A 95 7.27 -2.16 -1.48
CA SER A 95 7.72 -1.65 -0.17
C SER A 95 6.59 -1.74 0.85
N MET A 96 6.92 -2.10 2.09
CA MET A 96 5.94 -2.15 3.18
C MET A 96 5.54 -0.74 3.62
N MET A 97 4.23 -0.56 3.87
CA MET A 97 3.61 0.72 4.22
C MET A 97 2.71 0.58 5.44
N ALA A 98 2.52 1.67 6.18
CA ALA A 98 1.55 1.80 7.25
C ALA A 98 0.67 3.05 7.05
N LEU A 99 -0.63 2.90 7.32
CA LEU A 99 -1.61 3.97 7.38
C LEU A 99 -2.12 4.09 8.82
N GLU A 100 -2.08 5.29 9.34
CA GLU A 100 -2.55 5.65 10.68
C GLU A 100 -3.50 6.84 10.57
N GLY A 101 -4.63 6.81 11.26
CA GLY A 101 -5.58 7.92 11.20
C GLY A 101 -6.37 8.06 12.48
N GLY A 102 -6.65 9.32 12.87
CA GLY A 102 -7.64 9.63 13.89
C GLY A 102 -9.02 9.78 13.24
N SER A 103 -10.05 9.26 13.84
CA SER A 103 -11.44 9.54 13.46
C SER A 103 -12.24 9.99 14.67
N PHE A 104 -12.97 11.09 14.51
CA PHE A 104 -13.98 11.52 15.47
C PHE A 104 -15.34 11.01 14.98
N GLY A 105 -16.04 10.24 15.79
CA GLY A 105 -17.41 9.81 15.49
C GLY A 105 -17.84 8.55 16.25
N LEU A 106 -19.13 8.47 16.51
CA LEU A 106 -19.80 7.32 17.10
C LEU A 106 -19.95 6.20 16.06
N GLN A 107 -18.89 5.42 15.82
CA GLN A 107 -19.02 4.14 15.12
C GLN A 107 -18.67 3.02 16.09
N LEU A 108 -19.71 2.39 16.62
CA LEU A 108 -19.60 1.15 17.40
C LEU A 108 -19.32 -0.01 16.41
N GLY A 109 -18.16 -0.61 16.53
CA GLY A 109 -17.82 -1.85 15.79
C GLY A 109 -16.50 -1.80 15.05
N GLY A 110 -15.75 -2.90 15.09
CA GLY A 110 -14.54 -3.13 14.29
C GLY A 110 -14.93 -3.47 12.84
N GLN A 111 -14.72 -2.55 11.91
CA GLN A 111 -14.87 -2.80 10.49
C GLN A 111 -13.49 -2.91 9.85
N ALA A 112 -13.27 -3.98 9.09
CA ALA A 112 -12.12 -4.12 8.22
C ALA A 112 -12.46 -3.58 6.84
N THR A 113 -11.63 -2.69 6.31
CA THR A 113 -11.81 -2.07 4.99
C THR A 113 -10.50 -2.16 4.22
N ASP A 114 -10.56 -2.59 2.98
CA ASP A 114 -9.41 -2.53 2.08
C ASP A 114 -9.34 -1.13 1.46
N PHE A 115 -8.14 -0.57 1.40
CA PHE A 115 -7.89 0.69 0.69
C PHE A 115 -6.91 0.48 -0.46
N VAL A 116 -7.18 1.17 -1.57
CA VAL A 116 -6.27 1.31 -2.70
C VAL A 116 -6.05 2.79 -2.96
N LEU A 117 -4.79 3.21 -3.03
CA LEU A 117 -4.40 4.57 -3.33
C LEU A 117 -3.57 4.57 -4.60
N LEU A 118 -3.94 5.41 -5.56
CA LEU A 118 -3.12 5.70 -6.74
C LEU A 118 -2.32 6.96 -6.48
N VAL A 119 -1.01 6.88 -6.64
CA VAL A 119 -0.09 8.03 -6.58
C VAL A 119 0.10 8.53 -8.00
N MET A 120 -0.40 9.73 -8.29
CA MET A 120 -0.59 10.23 -9.65
C MET A 120 0.60 10.99 -10.22
N ASN A 121 1.61 11.29 -9.39
CA ASN A 121 2.79 12.03 -9.85
C ASN A 121 4.04 11.68 -9.05
N PRO A 122 5.25 11.96 -9.61
CA PRO A 122 6.52 11.67 -8.95
C PRO A 122 6.72 12.42 -7.63
N ARG A 123 6.13 13.62 -7.47
CA ARG A 123 6.23 14.41 -6.23
C ARG A 123 5.54 13.72 -5.07
N GLY A 124 4.31 13.25 -5.27
CA GLY A 124 3.57 12.47 -4.27
C GLY A 124 4.32 11.19 -3.89
N ALA A 125 4.89 10.47 -4.88
CA ALA A 125 5.72 9.30 -4.62
C ALA A 125 6.95 9.64 -3.78
N ALA A 126 7.70 10.68 -4.12
CA ALA A 126 8.88 11.10 -3.40
C ALA A 126 8.56 11.51 -1.95
N SER A 127 7.47 12.24 -1.74
CA SER A 127 7.01 12.66 -0.41
C SER A 127 6.71 11.45 0.47
N ILE A 128 5.94 10.47 -0.03
CA ILE A 128 5.58 9.25 0.70
C ILE A 128 6.82 8.41 1.06
N LEU A 129 7.79 8.33 0.15
CA LEU A 129 8.99 7.51 0.34
C LEU A 129 10.04 8.15 1.25
N SER A 130 10.00 9.48 1.44
CA SER A 130 10.99 10.19 2.24
C SER A 130 10.67 10.23 3.72
N SER A 131 9.37 10.28 4.07
CA SER A 131 8.93 10.46 5.45
C SER A 131 7.47 10.09 5.64
N GLN A 132 6.97 10.31 6.84
CA GLN A 132 5.56 10.31 7.17
C GLN A 132 4.87 11.50 6.50
N VAL A 133 3.79 11.26 5.76
CA VAL A 133 2.98 12.29 5.13
C VAL A 133 1.55 12.27 5.63
N LYS A 134 0.98 13.47 5.83
CA LYS A 134 -0.42 13.65 6.17
C LYS A 134 -1.22 13.88 4.89
N LEU A 135 -2.17 12.98 4.63
CA LEU A 135 -3.07 13.07 3.47
C LEU A 135 -4.02 14.26 3.62
N GLY A 136 -4.12 15.07 2.58
CA GLY A 136 -4.87 16.34 2.60
C GLY A 136 -4.14 17.52 3.24
N GLY A 137 -2.92 17.29 3.76
CA GLY A 137 -2.04 18.32 4.31
C GLY A 137 -0.73 18.42 3.54
N ASP A 138 0.16 17.41 3.73
CA ASP A 138 1.48 17.40 3.08
C ASP A 138 1.40 16.99 1.62
N VAL A 139 0.43 16.13 1.27
CA VAL A 139 0.10 15.72 -0.09
C VAL A 139 -1.40 15.88 -0.34
N THR A 140 -1.77 16.32 -1.53
CA THR A 140 -3.18 16.46 -1.90
C THR A 140 -3.78 15.09 -2.14
N ALA A 141 -4.91 14.81 -1.48
CA ALA A 141 -5.62 13.54 -1.60
C ALA A 141 -7.10 13.78 -1.91
N ALA A 142 -7.66 12.99 -2.82
CA ALA A 142 -9.06 13.04 -3.16
C ALA A 142 -9.68 11.65 -3.26
N ALA A 143 -11.02 11.58 -3.18
CA ALA A 143 -11.76 10.38 -3.52
C ALA A 143 -11.62 10.09 -5.01
N GLY A 144 -11.22 8.87 -5.38
CA GLY A 144 -11.10 8.48 -6.77
C GLY A 144 -12.47 8.28 -7.43
N PRO A 145 -12.65 8.67 -8.70
CA PRO A 145 -13.84 8.34 -9.46
C PRO A 145 -13.87 6.84 -9.77
N LYS A 146 -15.07 6.27 -9.94
CA LYS A 146 -15.24 4.85 -10.26
C LYS A 146 -15.95 4.63 -11.60
N GLY A 147 -15.68 3.50 -12.24
CA GLY A 147 -16.32 3.10 -13.48
C GLY A 147 -15.88 3.94 -14.67
N ARG A 148 -16.59 3.78 -15.80
CA ARG A 148 -16.27 4.47 -17.07
C ARG A 148 -16.53 5.97 -17.06
N SER A 149 -17.14 6.52 -16.01
CA SER A 149 -17.46 7.94 -15.85
C SER A 149 -16.29 8.79 -15.32
N ALA A 150 -15.06 8.30 -15.33
CA ALA A 150 -13.87 9.07 -14.96
C ALA A 150 -13.69 10.37 -15.81
N ALA A 151 -14.27 10.42 -17.00
CA ALA A 151 -14.29 11.62 -17.83
C ALA A 151 -15.03 12.82 -17.19
N ALA A 152 -15.82 12.61 -16.12
CA ALA A 152 -16.49 13.65 -15.34
C ALA A 152 -15.72 14.00 -14.05
N SER A 153 -14.39 13.75 -14.02
CA SER A 153 -13.55 14.09 -12.87
C SER A 153 -13.59 15.60 -12.61
N THR A 154 -13.85 15.98 -11.37
CA THR A 154 -13.77 17.38 -10.93
C THR A 154 -12.33 17.87 -10.99
N ASP A 155 -12.11 19.19 -11.09
CA ASP A 155 -10.76 19.79 -11.02
C ASP A 155 -9.93 19.31 -9.81
N VAL A 156 -10.59 19.01 -8.70
CA VAL A 156 -9.97 18.49 -7.48
C VAL A 156 -9.36 17.10 -7.72
N THR A 157 -10.08 16.21 -8.40
CA THR A 157 -9.58 14.87 -8.75
C THR A 157 -8.42 14.93 -9.72
N MET A 158 -8.49 15.84 -10.71
CA MET A 158 -7.44 16.01 -11.72
C MET A 158 -6.12 16.57 -11.14
N ARG A 159 -6.20 17.29 -10.02
CA ARG A 159 -5.04 17.92 -9.37
C ARG A 159 -4.54 17.14 -8.16
N ALA A 160 -5.24 16.09 -7.75
CA ALA A 160 -4.84 15.30 -6.58
C ALA A 160 -3.56 14.52 -6.86
N GLU A 161 -2.63 14.55 -5.90
CA GLU A 161 -1.42 13.73 -5.93
C GLU A 161 -1.73 12.26 -5.59
N ILE A 162 -2.83 12.05 -4.83
CA ILE A 162 -3.30 10.72 -4.43
C ILE A 162 -4.80 10.60 -4.67
N LEU A 163 -5.21 9.55 -5.38
CA LEU A 163 -6.62 9.15 -5.50
C LEU A 163 -6.87 7.93 -4.62
N SER A 164 -7.89 7.99 -3.77
CA SER A 164 -8.17 6.97 -2.76
C SER A 164 -9.48 6.24 -3.02
N TYR A 165 -9.43 4.93 -2.86
CA TYR A 165 -10.56 4.01 -3.00
C TYR A 165 -10.68 3.12 -1.78
N SER A 166 -11.89 2.69 -1.46
CA SER A 166 -12.17 1.70 -0.42
C SER A 166 -13.04 0.57 -0.92
N ARG A 167 -12.82 -0.61 -0.35
CA ARG A 167 -13.69 -1.76 -0.50
C ARG A 167 -14.07 -2.31 0.87
N ALA A 168 -15.37 -2.32 1.17
CA ALA A 168 -15.91 -2.85 2.39
C ALA A 168 -17.18 -3.64 2.09
N ARG A 169 -17.28 -4.89 2.58
CA ARG A 169 -18.46 -5.77 2.42
C ARG A 169 -18.95 -5.89 0.96
N GLY A 170 -18.01 -5.96 0.00
CA GLY A 170 -18.36 -6.06 -1.43
C GLY A 170 -18.70 -4.73 -2.12
N LEU A 171 -18.77 -3.62 -1.39
CA LEU A 171 -18.98 -2.29 -1.95
C LEU A 171 -17.64 -1.62 -2.24
N PHE A 172 -17.47 -1.13 -3.45
CA PHE A 172 -16.31 -0.36 -3.89
C PHE A 172 -16.70 1.09 -4.14
N ALA A 173 -15.92 2.04 -3.61
CA ALA A 173 -16.15 3.47 -3.78
C ALA A 173 -14.87 4.27 -3.62
N GLY A 174 -14.81 5.45 -4.27
CA GLY A 174 -13.86 6.48 -3.92
C GLY A 174 -14.12 7.00 -2.50
N ILE A 175 -13.06 7.27 -1.74
CA ILE A 175 -13.16 7.73 -0.34
C ILE A 175 -12.08 8.78 -0.07
N SER A 176 -12.40 9.79 0.75
CA SER A 176 -11.37 10.68 1.29
C SER A 176 -10.69 10.05 2.50
N LEU A 177 -9.36 10.06 2.49
CA LEU A 177 -8.51 9.67 3.61
C LEU A 177 -7.81 10.87 4.26
N GLU A 178 -8.35 12.09 4.05
CA GLU A 178 -7.81 13.30 4.64
C GLU A 178 -7.66 13.18 6.16
N GLY A 179 -6.54 13.72 6.66
CA GLY A 179 -6.18 13.64 8.07
C GLY A 179 -5.51 12.33 8.49
N SER A 180 -5.51 11.31 7.62
CA SER A 180 -4.74 10.10 7.86
C SER A 180 -3.27 10.32 7.52
N THR A 181 -2.41 9.57 8.19
CA THR A 181 -0.97 9.58 8.00
C THR A 181 -0.53 8.31 7.29
N LEU A 182 0.24 8.46 6.22
CA LEU A 182 0.84 7.38 5.46
C LEU A 182 2.35 7.44 5.62
N ARG A 183 2.98 6.29 5.89
CA ARG A 183 4.44 6.22 6.05
C ARG A 183 5.02 4.87 5.58
N PRO A 184 6.30 4.84 5.20
CA PRO A 184 7.03 3.59 5.05
C PRO A 184 7.06 2.79 6.36
N ASP A 185 6.87 1.47 6.26
CA ASP A 185 7.10 0.52 7.35
C ASP A 185 8.52 -0.05 7.19
N ASN A 186 9.52 0.73 7.62
CA ASN A 186 10.92 0.37 7.44
C ASN A 186 11.28 -0.94 8.16
N ASP A 187 10.73 -1.19 9.34
CA ASP A 187 10.90 -2.46 10.04
C ASP A 187 10.38 -3.64 9.21
N GLY A 188 9.24 -3.46 8.54
CA GLY A 188 8.68 -4.42 7.60
C GLY A 188 9.57 -4.63 6.38
N ASN A 189 10.13 -3.55 5.83
CA ASN A 189 11.07 -3.61 4.72
C ASN A 189 12.35 -4.37 5.11
N GLU A 190 12.91 -4.09 6.28
CA GLU A 190 14.10 -4.80 6.77
C GLU A 190 13.83 -6.29 7.03
N ARG A 191 12.65 -6.64 7.57
CA ARG A 191 12.26 -8.05 7.77
C ARG A 191 12.11 -8.79 6.45
N LEU A 192 11.64 -8.11 5.40
CA LEU A 192 11.39 -8.73 4.10
C LEU A 192 12.66 -8.83 3.25
N TYR A 193 13.46 -7.76 3.19
CA TYR A 193 14.56 -7.61 2.24
C TYR A 193 15.95 -7.58 2.88
N GLY A 194 16.03 -7.51 4.21
CA GLY A 194 17.29 -7.43 4.94
C GLY A 194 17.53 -6.07 5.59
N LYS A 195 18.37 -6.08 6.62
CA LYS A 195 18.68 -4.92 7.46
C LYS A 195 19.21 -3.73 6.63
N GLY A 196 18.73 -2.53 6.95
CA GLY A 196 19.11 -1.28 6.30
C GLY A 196 18.40 -1.01 4.98
N THR A 197 17.47 -1.87 4.56
CA THR A 197 16.72 -1.67 3.31
C THR A 197 15.60 -0.64 3.52
N THR A 198 15.68 0.49 2.84
CA THR A 198 14.68 1.57 2.91
C THR A 198 13.63 1.43 1.80
N ALA A 199 12.46 2.05 1.97
CA ALA A 199 11.43 2.12 0.93
C ALA A 199 11.97 2.74 -0.37
N LYS A 200 12.82 3.76 -0.28
CA LYS A 200 13.46 4.39 -1.44
C LYS A 200 14.41 3.44 -2.17
N ASP A 201 15.15 2.59 -1.43
CA ASP A 201 16.03 1.59 -2.04
C ASP A 201 15.25 0.54 -2.82
N ILE A 202 14.07 0.15 -2.32
CA ILE A 202 13.20 -0.82 -2.97
C ILE A 202 12.58 -0.21 -4.22
N VAL A 203 11.91 0.93 -4.08
CA VAL A 203 10.99 1.46 -5.09
C VAL A 203 11.71 2.29 -6.16
N ILE A 204 12.60 3.19 -5.75
CA ILE A 204 13.28 4.11 -6.69
C ILE A 204 14.59 3.53 -7.18
N ASN A 205 15.40 3.00 -6.25
CA ASN A 205 16.74 2.54 -6.58
C ASN A 205 16.76 1.12 -7.16
N GLY A 206 15.65 0.36 -7.03
CA GLY A 206 15.54 -1.00 -7.58
C GLY A 206 16.58 -1.97 -7.01
N LYS A 207 17.03 -1.79 -5.76
CA LYS A 207 18.12 -2.57 -5.15
C LYS A 207 17.72 -3.99 -4.77
N VAL A 208 16.43 -4.31 -4.81
CA VAL A 208 15.93 -5.62 -4.39
C VAL A 208 15.08 -6.26 -5.51
N ARG A 209 15.02 -7.59 -5.49
CA ARG A 209 14.09 -8.33 -6.36
C ARG A 209 12.75 -8.53 -5.67
N PRO A 210 11.62 -8.49 -6.42
CA PRO A 210 10.33 -8.84 -5.86
C PRO A 210 10.35 -10.26 -5.25
N PRO A 211 9.75 -10.48 -4.08
CA PRO A 211 9.58 -11.83 -3.55
C PRO A 211 8.47 -12.56 -4.32
N ALA A 212 8.48 -13.90 -4.32
CA ALA A 212 7.46 -14.71 -4.99
C ALA A 212 6.02 -14.39 -4.52
N SER A 213 5.85 -13.93 -3.28
CA SER A 213 4.55 -13.45 -2.77
C SER A 213 3.97 -12.26 -3.52
N ALA A 214 4.80 -11.52 -4.29
CA ALA A 214 4.40 -10.37 -5.09
C ALA A 214 3.93 -10.74 -6.52
N ASP A 215 4.13 -11.97 -6.96
CA ASP A 215 3.86 -12.37 -8.34
C ASP A 215 2.43 -12.08 -8.78
N SER A 216 1.43 -12.40 -7.95
CA SER A 216 0.02 -12.13 -8.24
C SER A 216 -0.28 -10.63 -8.38
N LEU A 217 0.25 -9.81 -7.46
CA LEU A 217 0.08 -8.36 -7.49
C LEU A 217 0.69 -7.76 -8.75
N LEU A 218 1.94 -8.11 -9.04
CA LEU A 218 2.69 -7.57 -10.18
C LEU A 218 2.13 -8.07 -11.52
N ALA A 219 1.72 -9.35 -11.60
CA ALA A 219 1.09 -9.89 -12.80
C ALA A 219 -0.24 -9.18 -13.10
N THR A 220 -1.08 -8.94 -12.07
CA THR A 220 -2.34 -8.21 -12.21
C THR A 220 -2.10 -6.78 -12.71
N LEU A 221 -1.19 -6.05 -12.08
CA LEU A 221 -0.87 -4.68 -12.47
C LEU A 221 -0.24 -4.59 -13.86
N ASN A 222 0.73 -5.45 -14.19
CA ASN A 222 1.35 -5.47 -15.51
C ASN A 222 0.37 -5.88 -16.63
N LYS A 223 -0.63 -6.71 -16.33
CA LYS A 223 -1.68 -7.07 -17.28
C LYS A 223 -2.66 -5.94 -17.52
N LYS A 224 -3.10 -5.27 -16.46
CA LYS A 224 -4.14 -4.22 -16.51
C LYS A 224 -3.59 -2.85 -16.91
N SER A 225 -2.34 -2.57 -16.58
CA SER A 225 -1.67 -1.29 -16.83
C SER A 225 -0.18 -1.50 -17.13
N PRO A 226 0.13 -2.00 -18.35
CA PRO A 226 1.48 -2.38 -18.73
C PRO A 226 2.43 -1.21 -18.99
N LYS A 227 1.88 -0.01 -19.28
CA LYS A 227 2.66 1.19 -19.61
C LYS A 227 2.18 2.39 -18.80
N ASN A 228 3.13 3.23 -18.42
CA ASN A 228 2.82 4.54 -17.86
C ASN A 228 2.34 5.49 -18.95
N LYS A 229 1.18 6.12 -18.73
CA LYS A 229 0.59 7.14 -19.61
C LYS A 229 0.42 8.48 -18.87
N SER A 230 1.17 8.70 -17.77
CA SER A 230 1.16 10.00 -17.09
C SER A 230 1.69 11.10 -18.00
N ASP A 231 1.02 12.24 -18.00
CA ASP A 231 1.52 13.46 -18.63
C ASP A 231 2.58 14.06 -17.69
N LYS A 232 3.85 13.96 -18.06
CA LYS A 232 4.99 14.47 -17.29
C LYS A 232 5.39 15.84 -17.77
#